data_e98cb278cd98ee7c17d697762ea39ec4
#
_entry.id   e98cb278cd98ee7c17d697762ea39ec4
#
_cell.length_a   1.000
_cell.length_b   1.000
_cell.length_c   1.000
_cell.angle_alpha   90.00
_cell.angle_beta   90.00
_cell.angle_gamma   90.00
#
_symmetry.space_group_name_H-M   'P 1'
#
loop_
_entity.id
_entity.type
_entity.pdbx_description
1 polymer ?
#
loop_
_entity_poly.entity_id
_entity_poly.type
_entity_poly.pdbx_seq_one_letter_code
_entity_poly.pdbx_strand_id
1 'polypeptide(L)'
;RPRKVDVDQAKRVYVVAEDVFDGILEFDEDGTFRGFVGAPRVVPSIGQYLWRLVSTKEQRERMQLFLPTEYSNLDIDDRGFIYTTVATSNVNELDLIRRLNPSGADVLRRRGFSPPMGDYGSVFLNDDGELAFPRSSFVDIVAREYGIYSALDRTRGRVFTYDGEGNLLYVFGGLGH
;
A
#
# COMPACT_ATOMS: atom_id res chain seq x y z
N ARG A 1 -7.77 -15.53 -0.73
CA ARG A 1 -7.13 -16.08 -1.95
C ARG A 1 -5.76 -15.44 -2.14
N PRO A 2 -4.64 -16.22 -2.31
CA PRO A 2 -3.32 -15.63 -2.55
C PRO A 2 -3.31 -14.87 -3.89
N ARG A 3 -2.66 -13.70 -3.90
CA ARG A 3 -2.49 -12.83 -5.07
C ARG A 3 -1.05 -12.79 -5.55
N LYS A 4 -0.13 -12.69 -4.60
CA LYS A 4 1.30 -12.58 -4.90
C LYS A 4 2.11 -13.32 -3.85
N VAL A 5 3.18 -13.95 -4.29
CA VAL A 5 4.19 -14.58 -3.44
C VAL A 5 5.57 -14.12 -3.88
N ASP A 6 6.44 -13.92 -2.91
CA ASP A 6 7.85 -13.62 -3.14
C ASP A 6 8.71 -14.23 -2.02
N VAL A 7 10.03 -14.35 -2.25
CA VAL A 7 10.96 -15.02 -1.34
C VAL A 7 12.19 -14.15 -1.17
N ASP A 8 12.59 -13.90 0.07
CA ASP A 8 13.82 -13.16 0.36
C ASP A 8 15.07 -14.03 0.30
N GLN A 9 16.24 -13.42 0.45
CA GLN A 9 17.54 -14.12 0.45
C GLN A 9 17.71 -15.12 1.62
N ALA A 10 16.94 -14.93 2.70
CA ALA A 10 16.90 -15.86 3.84
C ALA A 10 15.90 -17.02 3.62
N LYS A 11 15.34 -17.13 2.40
CA LYS A 11 14.35 -18.11 1.98
C LYS A 11 13.01 -18.02 2.76
N ARG A 12 12.73 -16.88 3.36
CA ARG A 12 11.41 -16.64 3.94
C ARG A 12 10.43 -16.31 2.82
N VAL A 13 9.24 -16.87 2.92
CA VAL A 13 8.18 -16.72 1.92
C VAL A 13 7.19 -15.69 2.40
N TYR A 14 6.89 -14.72 1.56
CA TYR A 14 5.93 -13.66 1.83
C TYR A 14 4.73 -13.77 0.89
N VAL A 15 3.53 -13.69 1.44
CA VAL A 15 2.29 -13.86 0.68
C VAL A 15 1.33 -12.71 0.93
N VAL A 16 0.92 -12.06 -0.16
CA VAL A 16 -0.23 -11.15 -0.17
C VAL A 16 -1.47 -11.94 -0.57
N ALA A 17 -2.55 -11.80 0.17
CA ALA A 17 -3.81 -12.48 -0.10
C ALA A 17 -5.00 -11.54 0.02
N GLU A 18 -6.06 -11.83 -0.74
CA GLU A 18 -7.36 -11.15 -0.64
C GLU A 18 -7.96 -11.33 0.74
N ASP A 19 -8.67 -10.32 1.21
CA ASP A 19 -9.40 -10.31 2.49
C ASP A 19 -8.51 -10.56 3.71
N VAL A 20 -7.19 -10.34 3.56
CA VAL A 20 -6.23 -10.38 4.66
C VAL A 20 -5.80 -8.96 4.98
N PHE A 21 -6.26 -8.48 6.12
CA PHE A 21 -6.07 -7.10 6.58
C PHE A 21 -5.03 -6.99 7.70
N ASP A 22 -4.55 -8.12 8.20
CA ASP A 22 -3.56 -8.16 9.28
C ASP A 22 -2.13 -7.88 8.79
N GLY A 23 -1.93 -7.84 7.48
CA GLY A 23 -0.63 -7.59 6.85
C GLY A 23 -0.24 -8.64 5.81
N ILE A 24 1.03 -8.67 5.47
CA ILE A 24 1.64 -9.66 4.57
C ILE A 24 2.00 -10.89 5.39
N LEU A 25 1.54 -12.07 4.98
CA LEU A 25 1.86 -13.33 5.67
C LEU A 25 3.34 -13.67 5.46
N GLU A 26 4.05 -14.02 6.53
CA GLU A 26 5.45 -14.46 6.53
C GLU A 26 5.55 -15.92 6.97
N PHE A 27 6.30 -16.72 6.19
CA PHE A 27 6.58 -18.12 6.48
C PHE A 27 8.09 -18.38 6.42
N ASP A 28 8.57 -19.33 7.20
CA ASP A 28 9.92 -19.84 7.10
C ASP A 28 10.11 -20.73 5.86
N GLU A 29 11.37 -21.13 5.58
CA GLU A 29 11.71 -22.02 4.46
C GLU A 29 11.05 -23.40 4.54
N ASP A 30 10.67 -23.84 5.72
CA ASP A 30 9.94 -25.10 5.98
C ASP A 30 8.41 -24.96 5.87
N GLY A 31 7.90 -23.74 5.58
CA GLY A 31 6.49 -23.43 5.49
C GLY A 31 5.82 -23.13 6.84
N THR A 32 6.58 -23.01 7.92
CA THR A 32 6.02 -22.61 9.21
C THR A 32 5.61 -21.14 9.20
N PHE A 33 4.36 -20.85 9.58
CA PHE A 33 3.85 -19.48 9.67
C PHE A 33 4.53 -18.73 10.82
N ARG A 34 5.11 -17.57 10.52
CA ARG A 34 5.81 -16.71 11.50
C ARG A 34 4.96 -15.57 12.02
N GLY A 35 4.08 -15.02 11.18
CA GLY A 35 3.26 -13.87 11.54
C GLY A 35 2.92 -13.00 10.35
N PHE A 36 2.58 -11.74 10.65
CA PHE A 36 2.24 -10.74 9.65
C PHE A 36 3.26 -9.59 9.67
N VAL A 37 3.71 -9.19 8.48
CA VAL A 37 4.60 -8.04 8.27
C VAL A 37 3.77 -6.85 7.77
N GLY A 38 4.10 -5.64 8.25
CA GLY A 38 3.39 -4.42 7.85
C GLY A 38 1.97 -4.32 8.43
N ALA A 39 1.65 -5.12 9.44
CA ALA A 39 0.41 -4.97 10.18
C ALA A 39 0.25 -3.52 10.69
N PRO A 40 -0.94 -2.92 10.55
CA PRO A 40 -1.19 -1.63 11.15
C PRO A 40 -0.98 -1.77 12.66
N ARG A 41 -0.01 -1.06 13.22
CA ARG A 41 0.17 -1.01 14.67
C ARG A 41 -1.01 -0.26 15.27
N VAL A 42 -2.05 -0.98 15.62
CA VAL A 42 -3.09 -0.47 16.50
C VAL A 42 -2.43 -0.34 17.88
N VAL A 43 -1.78 0.78 18.13
CA VAL A 43 -1.48 1.19 19.50
C VAL A 43 -2.77 1.81 20.02
N PRO A 44 -3.58 1.10 20.82
CA PRO A 44 -4.70 1.74 21.49
C PRO A 44 -4.07 2.76 22.44
N SER A 45 -4.13 4.05 22.09
CA SER A 45 -3.73 5.05 23.04
C SER A 45 -4.69 4.93 24.24
N ILE A 46 -4.15 4.93 25.44
CA ILE A 46 -4.96 4.92 26.68
C ILE A 46 -6.02 6.02 26.61
N GLY A 47 -5.70 7.16 25.96
CA GLY A 47 -6.64 8.23 25.69
C GLY A 47 -7.81 7.83 24.77
N GLN A 48 -7.58 7.02 23.74
CA GLN A 48 -8.67 6.51 22.86
C GLN A 48 -9.56 5.52 23.61
N TYR A 49 -8.98 4.70 24.47
CA TYR A 49 -9.75 3.79 25.33
C TYR A 49 -10.65 4.54 26.32
N LEU A 50 -10.10 5.55 26.99
CA LEU A 50 -10.85 6.41 27.92
C LEU A 50 -11.91 7.24 27.19
N TRP A 51 -11.60 7.77 26.01
CA TRP A 51 -12.54 8.52 25.17
C TRP A 51 -13.69 7.64 24.70
N ARG A 52 -13.43 6.37 24.37
CA ARG A 52 -14.44 5.39 23.97
C ARG A 52 -15.45 5.06 25.08
N LEU A 53 -15.03 5.19 26.36
CA LEU A 53 -15.90 5.00 27.52
C LEU A 53 -16.83 6.20 27.75
N VAL A 54 -16.45 7.41 27.32
CA VAL A 54 -17.18 8.67 27.58
C VAL A 54 -17.93 9.17 26.34
N SER A 55 -17.63 8.67 25.14
CA SER A 55 -18.22 9.14 23.89
C SER A 55 -19.63 8.61 23.66
N THR A 56 -20.53 9.47 23.12
CA THR A 56 -21.90 9.10 22.70
C THR A 56 -21.90 8.22 21.46
N LYS A 57 -23.04 7.54 21.18
CA LYS A 57 -23.18 6.70 19.97
C LYS A 57 -22.87 7.46 18.68
N GLU A 58 -23.38 8.70 18.54
CA GLU A 58 -23.17 9.56 17.37
C GLU A 58 -21.71 10.00 17.20
N GLN A 59 -20.96 10.17 18.29
CA GLN A 59 -19.55 10.45 18.26
C GLN A 59 -18.72 9.23 17.88
N ARG A 60 -19.16 8.01 18.22
CA ARG A 60 -18.51 6.75 17.80
C ARG A 60 -18.69 6.47 16.32
N GLU A 61 -19.82 6.84 15.72
CA GLU A 61 -20.09 6.69 14.29
C GLU A 61 -19.25 7.66 13.44
N ARG A 62 -18.85 8.80 14.01
CA ARG A 62 -17.92 9.77 13.38
C ARG A 62 -16.44 9.47 13.64
N MET A 63 -16.12 8.54 14.53
CA MET A 63 -14.74 8.05 14.64
C MET A 63 -14.43 7.33 13.33
N GLN A 64 -13.44 7.85 12.59
CA GLN A 64 -12.93 7.20 11.39
C GLN A 64 -12.80 5.71 11.67
N LEU A 65 -13.61 4.91 10.98
CA LEU A 65 -13.41 3.48 10.90
C LEU A 65 -11.95 3.30 10.49
N PHE A 66 -11.17 2.72 11.36
CA PHE A 66 -9.80 2.34 11.05
C PHE A 66 -9.94 1.24 9.97
N LEU A 67 -9.93 1.67 8.71
CA LEU A 67 -10.01 0.73 7.62
C LEU A 67 -8.69 -0.03 7.58
N PRO A 68 -8.73 -1.34 7.78
CA PRO A 68 -7.55 -2.15 7.76
C PRO A 68 -6.89 -2.05 6.38
N THR A 69 -5.56 -2.03 6.36
CA THR A 69 -4.78 -1.94 5.12
C THR A 69 -4.78 -3.30 4.43
N GLU A 70 -5.35 -3.37 3.24
CA GLU A 70 -5.22 -4.53 2.36
C GLU A 70 -4.07 -4.29 1.38
N TYR A 71 -3.08 -5.15 1.40
CA TYR A 71 -1.99 -5.13 0.42
C TYR A 71 -2.43 -5.84 -0.86
N SER A 72 -2.04 -5.32 -2.02
CA SER A 72 -2.43 -5.88 -3.32
C SER A 72 -1.30 -6.59 -4.05
N ASN A 73 -0.08 -6.15 -3.86
CA ASN A 73 1.11 -6.73 -4.50
C ASN A 73 2.35 -6.48 -3.63
N LEU A 74 3.41 -7.24 -3.87
CA LEU A 74 4.72 -7.05 -3.22
C LEU A 74 5.87 -7.46 -4.14
N ASP A 75 7.04 -6.90 -3.85
CA ASP A 75 8.34 -7.32 -4.37
C ASP A 75 9.43 -7.04 -3.32
N ILE A 76 10.49 -7.82 -3.30
CA ILE A 76 11.52 -7.78 -2.24
C ILE A 76 12.87 -7.43 -2.85
N ASP A 77 13.53 -6.39 -2.31
CA ASP A 77 14.88 -6.04 -2.74
C ASP A 77 15.96 -6.97 -2.12
N ASP A 78 17.16 -6.89 -2.63
CA ASP A 78 18.33 -7.67 -2.20
C ASP A 78 18.73 -7.45 -0.72
N ARG A 79 18.20 -6.41 -0.09
CA ARG A 79 18.40 -6.08 1.34
C ARG A 79 17.26 -6.52 2.22
N GLY A 80 16.22 -7.17 1.66
CA GLY A 80 15.06 -7.67 2.37
C GLY A 80 14.03 -6.59 2.70
N PHE A 81 14.05 -5.43 2.02
CA PHE A 81 12.95 -4.48 2.10
C PHE A 81 11.82 -4.93 1.19
N ILE A 82 10.61 -4.91 1.71
CA ILE A 82 9.41 -5.28 0.97
C ILE A 82 8.77 -4.00 0.41
N TYR A 83 8.72 -3.89 -0.90
CA TYR A 83 7.94 -2.88 -1.60
C TYR A 83 6.55 -3.44 -1.83
N THR A 84 5.52 -2.68 -1.49
CA THR A 84 4.15 -3.17 -1.57
C THR A 84 3.17 -2.08 -1.97
N THR A 85 2.10 -2.49 -2.64
CA THR A 85 0.99 -1.63 -3.02
C THR A 85 -0.22 -1.91 -2.13
N VAL A 86 -1.05 -0.88 -1.92
CA VAL A 86 -2.24 -0.92 -1.07
C VAL A 86 -3.50 -0.86 -1.93
N ALA A 87 -4.43 -1.79 -1.69
CA ALA A 87 -5.67 -1.92 -2.46
C ALA A 87 -6.80 -1.00 -1.98
N THR A 88 -6.68 -0.38 -0.81
CA THR A 88 -7.80 0.27 -0.14
C THR A 88 -8.13 1.64 -0.74
N SER A 89 -9.40 1.85 -1.10
CA SER A 89 -9.91 3.08 -1.70
C SER A 89 -9.88 4.33 -0.82
N ASN A 90 -9.69 4.18 0.50
CA ASN A 90 -9.73 5.27 1.48
C ASN A 90 -8.35 5.69 2.00
N VAL A 91 -7.29 5.15 1.45
CA VAL A 91 -5.91 5.54 1.77
C VAL A 91 -5.53 6.78 0.98
N ASN A 92 -4.73 7.67 1.59
CA ASN A 92 -4.16 8.80 0.87
C ASN A 92 -3.33 8.28 -0.31
N GLU A 93 -3.36 8.96 -1.47
CA GLU A 93 -2.55 8.58 -2.63
C GLU A 93 -1.05 8.49 -2.33
N LEU A 94 -0.56 9.25 -1.35
CA LEU A 94 0.82 9.15 -0.87
C LEU A 94 1.14 7.82 -0.16
N ASP A 95 0.13 7.13 0.34
CA ASP A 95 0.26 5.88 1.12
C ASP A 95 -0.10 4.63 0.31
N LEU A 96 -0.39 4.78 -0.98
CA LEU A 96 -0.70 3.66 -1.89
C LEU A 96 0.49 2.76 -2.16
N ILE A 97 1.71 3.27 -1.97
CA ILE A 97 2.96 2.51 -2.06
C ILE A 97 3.65 2.59 -0.71
N ARG A 98 4.13 1.46 -0.22
CA ARG A 98 4.91 1.36 1.01
C ARG A 98 6.21 0.60 0.78
N ARG A 99 7.22 0.94 1.57
CA ARG A 99 8.47 0.18 1.67
C ARG A 99 8.65 -0.25 3.11
N LEU A 100 8.45 -1.52 3.38
CA LEU A 100 8.55 -2.07 4.71
C LEU A 100 9.98 -2.57 4.96
N ASN A 101 10.54 -2.23 6.11
CA ASN A 101 11.77 -2.84 6.56
C ASN A 101 11.50 -4.25 7.15
N PRO A 102 12.53 -5.05 7.47
CA PRO A 102 12.33 -6.39 8.04
C PRO A 102 11.55 -6.43 9.37
N SER A 103 11.40 -5.30 10.05
CA SER A 103 10.55 -5.17 11.25
C SER A 103 9.10 -4.79 10.93
N GLY A 104 8.74 -4.65 9.65
CA GLY A 104 7.40 -4.30 9.17
C GLY A 104 7.05 -2.81 9.26
N ALA A 105 8.01 -1.93 9.56
CA ALA A 105 7.78 -0.49 9.57
C ALA A 105 7.90 0.09 8.16
N ASP A 106 6.97 0.97 7.77
CA ASP A 106 7.07 1.73 6.52
C ASP A 106 8.20 2.76 6.63
N VAL A 107 9.19 2.62 5.77
CA VAL A 107 10.38 3.48 5.68
C VAL A 107 10.49 4.17 4.31
N LEU A 108 9.41 4.17 3.53
CA LEU A 108 9.40 4.84 2.24
C LEU A 108 9.63 6.34 2.42
N ARG A 109 10.65 6.85 1.76
CA ARG A 109 10.91 8.29 1.70
C ARG A 109 9.99 8.92 0.66
N ARG A 110 9.37 10.04 1.02
CA ARG A 110 8.40 10.75 0.17
C ARG A 110 8.76 12.22 -0.02
N ARG A 111 10.03 12.58 0.10
CA ARG A 111 10.47 13.99 0.08
C ARG A 111 10.25 14.68 -1.25
N GLY A 112 10.43 13.98 -2.35
CA GLY A 112 10.15 14.46 -3.72
C GLY A 112 9.05 13.65 -4.38
N PHE A 113 8.23 12.96 -3.61
CA PHE A 113 7.20 12.08 -4.12
C PHE A 113 6.14 12.90 -4.87
N SER A 114 6.01 12.61 -6.16
CA SER A 114 4.89 13.07 -6.95
C SER A 114 3.82 11.98 -6.96
N PRO A 115 2.61 12.29 -6.51
CA PRO A 115 1.51 11.33 -6.63
C PRO A 115 1.27 10.99 -8.10
N PRO A 116 0.68 9.85 -8.41
CA PRO A 116 0.37 9.44 -9.77
C PRO A 116 -0.45 10.50 -10.51
N MET A 117 -0.03 10.80 -11.72
CA MET A 117 -0.64 11.82 -12.58
C MET A 117 -0.80 11.30 -14.01
N GLY A 118 -1.62 11.95 -14.80
CA GLY A 118 -1.82 11.66 -16.22
C GLY A 118 -3.25 11.28 -16.56
N ASP A 119 -3.43 10.62 -17.69
CA ASP A 119 -4.73 10.38 -18.29
C ASP A 119 -5.63 9.54 -17.37
N TYR A 120 -6.90 9.89 -17.36
CA TYR A 120 -7.95 9.15 -16.68
C TYR A 120 -8.79 8.43 -17.73
N GLY A 121 -9.18 7.20 -17.45
CA GLY A 121 -10.05 6.44 -18.34
C GLY A 121 -11.45 7.06 -18.48
N SER A 122 -11.95 7.64 -17.41
CA SER A 122 -13.21 8.38 -17.40
C SER A 122 -13.29 9.29 -16.18
N VAL A 123 -13.95 10.41 -16.35
CA VAL A 123 -14.36 11.30 -15.26
C VAL A 123 -15.81 10.95 -14.93
N PHE A 124 -16.16 10.89 -13.66
CA PHE A 124 -17.53 10.62 -13.20
C PHE A 124 -18.02 11.71 -12.26
N LEU A 125 -19.31 11.77 -12.05
CA LEU A 125 -19.90 12.60 -11.01
C LEU A 125 -19.93 11.81 -9.70
N ASN A 126 -19.44 12.41 -8.62
CA ASN A 126 -19.58 11.85 -7.28
C ASN A 126 -21.04 11.98 -6.78
N ASP A 127 -21.32 11.47 -5.59
CA ASP A 127 -22.66 11.52 -4.99
C ASP A 127 -23.15 12.96 -4.74
N ASP A 128 -22.24 13.92 -4.66
CA ASP A 128 -22.53 15.35 -4.50
C ASP A 128 -22.74 16.07 -5.86
N GLY A 129 -22.60 15.36 -6.97
CA GLY A 129 -22.74 15.91 -8.33
C GLY A 129 -21.52 16.67 -8.84
N GLU A 130 -20.36 16.54 -8.19
CA GLU A 130 -19.13 17.15 -8.60
C GLU A 130 -18.32 16.21 -9.51
N LEU A 131 -17.53 16.77 -10.42
CA LEU A 131 -16.61 16.00 -11.25
C LEU A 131 -15.52 15.38 -10.37
N ALA A 132 -15.49 14.06 -10.38
CA ALA A 132 -14.50 13.26 -9.67
C ALA A 132 -13.60 12.49 -10.64
N PHE A 133 -12.36 12.34 -10.25
CA PHE A 133 -11.36 11.60 -11.00
C PHE A 133 -11.11 10.25 -10.33
N PRO A 134 -11.02 9.16 -11.11
CA PRO A 134 -10.74 7.86 -10.54
C PRO A 134 -9.37 7.86 -9.84
N ARG A 135 -9.34 7.31 -8.64
CA ARG A 135 -8.10 7.17 -7.87
C ARG A 135 -7.16 6.17 -8.51
N SER A 136 -5.87 6.33 -8.27
CA SER A 136 -4.87 5.35 -8.65
C SER A 136 -5.17 3.98 -8.05
N SER A 137 -4.94 2.95 -8.84
CA SER A 137 -5.03 1.55 -8.43
C SER A 137 -3.74 0.85 -8.84
N PHE A 138 -2.78 0.83 -7.92
CA PHE A 138 -1.54 0.11 -8.17
C PHE A 138 -1.77 -1.39 -8.08
N VAL A 139 -1.42 -2.10 -9.14
CA VAL A 139 -1.65 -3.54 -9.29
C VAL A 139 -0.37 -4.34 -9.35
N ASP A 140 0.75 -3.67 -9.57
CA ASP A 140 2.06 -4.31 -9.58
C ASP A 140 3.14 -3.34 -9.10
N ILE A 141 4.20 -3.88 -8.51
CA ILE A 141 5.37 -3.14 -8.04
C ILE A 141 6.62 -4.00 -8.23
N VAL A 142 7.71 -3.38 -8.64
CA VAL A 142 9.01 -4.02 -8.81
C VAL A 142 10.08 -3.16 -8.14
N ALA A 143 10.82 -3.77 -7.22
CA ALA A 143 12.00 -3.21 -6.61
C ALA A 143 13.22 -3.41 -7.52
N ARG A 144 14.12 -2.46 -7.52
CA ARG A 144 15.38 -2.49 -8.27
C ARG A 144 16.55 -2.13 -7.36
N GLU A 145 17.73 -2.26 -7.91
CA GLU A 145 18.96 -1.81 -7.22
C GLU A 145 18.90 -0.33 -6.82
N TYR A 146 19.65 0.03 -5.81
CA TYR A 146 19.78 1.40 -5.29
C TYR A 146 18.50 2.01 -4.72
N GLY A 147 17.50 1.17 -4.42
CA GLY A 147 16.21 1.62 -3.87
C GLY A 147 15.27 2.22 -4.90
N ILE A 148 15.57 2.09 -6.19
CA ILE A 148 14.66 2.44 -7.28
C ILE A 148 13.50 1.45 -7.29
N TYR A 149 12.30 1.93 -7.54
CA TYR A 149 11.13 1.08 -7.69
C TYR A 149 10.18 1.59 -8.76
N SER A 150 9.46 0.67 -9.38
CA SER A 150 8.46 0.98 -10.41
C SER A 150 7.12 0.40 -10.00
N ALA A 151 6.05 1.17 -10.15
CA ALA A 151 4.70 0.76 -9.82
C ALA A 151 3.76 0.97 -11.01
N LEU A 152 2.93 -0.04 -11.31
CA LEU A 152 1.94 -0.01 -12.39
C LEU A 152 0.59 0.46 -11.85
N ASP A 153 0.14 1.61 -12.33
CA ASP A 153 -1.19 2.14 -12.08
C ASP A 153 -2.16 1.66 -13.18
N ARG A 154 -3.08 0.80 -12.80
CA ARG A 154 -4.11 0.27 -13.71
C ARG A 154 -5.08 1.37 -14.16
N THR A 155 -5.41 2.30 -13.28
CA THR A 155 -6.37 3.37 -13.57
C THR A 155 -5.87 4.30 -14.67
N ARG A 156 -4.56 4.56 -14.69
CA ARG A 156 -3.93 5.46 -15.67
C ARG A 156 -3.23 4.72 -16.82
N GLY A 157 -3.13 3.37 -16.72
CA GLY A 157 -2.38 2.58 -17.69
C GLY A 157 -0.89 2.95 -17.76
N ARG A 158 -0.31 3.42 -16.64
CA ARG A 158 1.04 3.97 -16.59
C ARG A 158 1.90 3.28 -15.56
N VAL A 159 3.19 3.21 -15.86
CA VAL A 159 4.22 2.80 -14.91
C VAL A 159 4.95 4.05 -14.43
N PHE A 160 4.98 4.23 -13.12
CA PHE A 160 5.70 5.29 -12.43
C PHE A 160 6.97 4.71 -11.83
N THR A 161 8.12 5.35 -12.08
CA THR A 161 9.40 4.93 -11.53
C THR A 161 9.97 6.03 -10.63
N TYR A 162 10.33 5.65 -9.41
CA TYR A 162 10.84 6.54 -8.38
C TYR A 162 12.23 6.09 -7.93
N ASP A 163 13.04 7.04 -7.44
CA ASP A 163 14.28 6.75 -6.74
C ASP A 163 14.07 6.41 -5.25
N GLY A 164 15.14 6.06 -4.54
CA GLY A 164 15.09 5.72 -3.11
C GLY A 164 14.72 6.88 -2.18
N GLU A 165 14.75 8.12 -2.66
CA GLU A 165 14.29 9.31 -1.91
C GLU A 165 12.82 9.64 -2.19
N GLY A 166 12.20 8.96 -3.16
CA GLY A 166 10.82 9.14 -3.58
C GLY A 166 10.64 10.18 -4.69
N ASN A 167 11.71 10.61 -5.34
CA ASN A 167 11.60 11.49 -6.50
C ASN A 167 11.11 10.68 -7.72
N LEU A 168 10.15 11.23 -8.46
CA LEU A 168 9.71 10.67 -9.72
C LEU A 168 10.81 10.82 -10.78
N LEU A 169 11.31 9.71 -11.30
CA LEU A 169 12.37 9.70 -12.31
C LEU A 169 11.76 9.76 -13.73
N TYR A 170 10.80 8.90 -14.01
CA TYR A 170 10.11 8.87 -15.31
C TYR A 170 8.78 8.14 -15.21
N VAL A 171 7.94 8.39 -16.23
CA VAL A 171 6.63 7.74 -16.40
C VAL A 171 6.53 7.26 -17.85
N PHE A 172 5.97 6.08 -18.06
CA PHE A 172 5.68 5.59 -19.40
C PHE A 172 4.37 4.79 -19.42
N GLY A 173 3.85 4.55 -20.63
CA GLY A 173 2.55 3.93 -20.84
C GLY A 173 1.44 4.96 -20.98
N GLY A 174 0.24 4.48 -21.12
CA GLY A 174 -1.01 5.25 -21.26
C GLY A 174 -2.16 4.30 -21.57
N LEU A 175 -3.38 4.79 -21.39
CA LEU A 175 -4.56 4.07 -21.82
C LEU A 175 -4.58 4.08 -23.35
N GLY A 176 -4.50 2.88 -23.96
CA GLY A 176 -4.69 2.74 -25.41
C GLY A 176 -6.12 3.11 -25.80
N HIS A 177 -6.27 3.78 -26.92
CA HIS A 177 -7.56 4.06 -27.57
C HIS A 177 -7.86 2.98 -28.60
#